data_ff72be277bb969d93a1fde5481d0d07c
#
_entry.id   ff72be277bb969d93a1fde5481d0d07c
#
_cell.length_a   1.000
_cell.length_b   1.000
_cell.length_c   1.000
_cell.angle_alpha   90.00
_cell.angle_beta   90.00
_cell.angle_gamma   90.00
#
_symmetry.space_group_name_H-M   'P 1'
#
loop_
_entity.id
_entity.type
_entity.pdbx_description
1 polymer ?
#
loop_
_entity_poly.entity_id
_entity_poly.type
_entity_poly.pdbx_seq_one_letter_code
_entity_poly.pdbx_strand_id
1 'polypeptide(L)'
;MEKEQTGGAETRVTMNNYTKEDIIRLVDEEDVEFIRLQFTDLFGNLKNIAVTASQLDRVLSNKCMFDGSAIDGFARIEESDMYLYPDLSTLEIFPWRPQQGKVARMICDVYRPNGQPFEGDPRYVLKRAVQQAEDMGYTFEVGPECEFFLFNTDENTMPTTNTHEQAGYFDIGPLDFGENARRDIVMNLEDMGFVIEASHHEMAPAQHEIDFRYDEALHTADNIMTFKMAVRTIARRHGLHATFMPKPRFGVNGSGMHINMSLQKDGKNIFQDASDPNGLSEEAYYFIGGIMRHIKGMAAITNPLVNSYKRLVPGFEAPVYIAWSTTNRSPLIRIPAAADGEGTRIELRSPDSAANPYLTLAVCLSAGLEGIQEKIEPPQSINANIFALSEKEREELHIDQLPGTLLEAVEELEKDTFIQKVLGDHIAGKYIDAKRKEWHEYRSQVSEWEIQEYLYKY
;
A
#
# COMPACT_ATOMS: atom_id res chain seq x y z
N MET A 1 20.50 -45.78 8.31
CA MET A 1 20.39 -44.79 7.22
C MET A 1 19.66 -43.59 7.79
N GLU A 2 20.44 -42.72 8.39
CA GLU A 2 19.97 -41.41 8.92
C GLU A 2 19.68 -40.48 7.74
N LYS A 3 18.48 -39.98 7.68
CA LYS A 3 18.14 -38.85 6.78
C LYS A 3 18.53 -37.57 7.52
N GLU A 4 19.61 -36.97 7.07
CA GLU A 4 19.93 -35.57 7.40
C GLU A 4 18.73 -34.69 7.01
N GLN A 5 18.12 -34.05 8.01
CA GLN A 5 17.23 -32.91 7.82
C GLN A 5 18.11 -31.70 7.51
N THR A 6 18.26 -31.40 6.24
CA THR A 6 18.76 -30.09 5.82
C THR A 6 17.68 -29.08 6.11
N GLY A 7 17.90 -28.25 7.11
CA GLY A 7 17.10 -27.05 7.37
C GLY A 7 17.06 -26.19 6.11
N GLY A 8 15.85 -25.94 5.61
CA GLY A 8 15.63 -25.09 4.46
C GLY A 8 16.01 -23.65 4.83
N ALA A 9 17.12 -23.17 4.29
CA ALA A 9 17.31 -21.74 4.16
C ALA A 9 16.20 -21.24 3.24
N GLU A 10 15.30 -20.41 3.78
CA GLU A 10 14.29 -19.72 2.99
C GLU A 10 15.01 -18.90 1.92
N THR A 11 14.80 -19.28 0.67
CA THR A 11 15.38 -18.57 -0.47
C THR A 11 14.71 -17.22 -0.52
N ARG A 12 15.40 -16.15 -0.08
CA ARG A 12 14.99 -14.77 -0.37
C ARG A 12 14.81 -14.66 -1.88
N VAL A 13 13.71 -14.02 -2.32
CA VAL A 13 13.58 -13.61 -3.71
C VAL A 13 14.67 -12.57 -3.93
N THR A 14 15.77 -12.97 -4.54
CA THR A 14 16.87 -12.05 -4.85
C THR A 14 16.40 -11.09 -5.91
N MET A 15 16.40 -9.78 -5.61
CA MET A 15 16.26 -8.74 -6.66
C MET A 15 17.21 -9.09 -7.80
N ASN A 16 16.71 -9.06 -9.01
CA ASN A 16 17.51 -9.29 -10.21
C ASN A 16 18.50 -8.15 -10.36
N ASN A 17 19.76 -8.35 -10.02
CA ASN A 17 20.84 -7.39 -10.25
C ASN A 17 21.22 -7.35 -11.73
N TYR A 18 20.27 -6.94 -12.59
CA TYR A 18 20.51 -6.84 -14.02
C TYR A 18 21.48 -5.70 -14.33
N THR A 19 22.49 -6.01 -15.15
CA THR A 19 23.31 -5.02 -15.83
C THR A 19 22.59 -4.50 -17.08
N LYS A 20 23.08 -3.42 -17.69
CA LYS A 20 22.52 -2.95 -18.97
C LYS A 20 22.64 -4.01 -20.06
N GLU A 21 23.73 -4.75 -20.06
CA GLU A 21 23.99 -5.86 -20.98
C GLU A 21 22.99 -7.00 -20.79
N ASP A 22 22.61 -7.31 -19.54
CA ASP A 22 21.56 -8.28 -19.25
C ASP A 22 20.20 -7.83 -19.79
N ILE A 23 19.84 -6.57 -19.59
CA ILE A 23 18.59 -6.00 -20.12
C ILE A 23 18.55 -6.10 -21.65
N ILE A 24 19.65 -5.72 -22.34
CA ILE A 24 19.73 -5.80 -23.81
C ILE A 24 19.54 -7.23 -24.27
N ARG A 25 20.24 -8.18 -23.64
CA ARG A 25 20.12 -9.60 -23.95
C ARG A 25 18.69 -10.14 -23.73
N LEU A 26 18.08 -9.85 -22.57
CA LEU A 26 16.73 -10.29 -22.23
C LEU A 26 15.67 -9.74 -23.20
N VAL A 27 15.79 -8.47 -23.60
CA VAL A 27 14.87 -7.83 -24.55
C VAL A 27 14.94 -8.53 -25.91
N ASP A 28 16.13 -8.94 -26.36
CA ASP A 28 16.33 -9.67 -27.63
C ASP A 28 15.86 -11.14 -27.53
N GLU A 29 16.32 -11.88 -26.51
CA GLU A 29 16.00 -13.30 -26.29
C GLU A 29 14.49 -13.54 -26.09
N GLU A 30 13.81 -12.62 -25.41
CA GLU A 30 12.39 -12.72 -25.09
C GLU A 30 11.45 -12.08 -26.12
N ASP A 31 11.95 -11.61 -27.26
CA ASP A 31 11.16 -10.95 -28.33
C ASP A 31 10.32 -9.79 -27.79
N VAL A 32 10.93 -8.93 -26.96
CA VAL A 32 10.26 -7.74 -26.41
C VAL A 32 10.25 -6.63 -27.46
N GLU A 33 9.08 -6.17 -27.87
CA GLU A 33 8.93 -5.06 -28.81
C GLU A 33 8.61 -3.72 -28.14
N PHE A 34 7.95 -3.73 -26.99
CA PHE A 34 7.57 -2.52 -26.24
C PHE A 34 8.05 -2.58 -24.81
N ILE A 35 8.57 -1.46 -24.34
CA ILE A 35 9.01 -1.27 -22.95
C ILE A 35 8.19 -0.14 -22.34
N ARG A 36 7.54 -0.41 -21.22
CA ARG A 36 6.80 0.57 -20.44
C ARG A 36 7.66 1.10 -19.32
N LEU A 37 7.96 2.39 -19.36
CA LEU A 37 8.63 3.12 -18.30
C LEU A 37 7.55 3.60 -17.33
N GLN A 38 7.44 2.94 -16.20
CA GLN A 38 6.39 3.16 -15.21
C GLN A 38 6.88 4.03 -14.07
N PHE A 39 6.04 4.93 -13.59
CA PHE A 39 6.26 5.73 -12.39
C PHE A 39 4.92 6.02 -11.72
N THR A 40 4.94 6.53 -10.49
CA THR A 40 3.72 6.75 -9.71
C THR A 40 3.57 8.23 -9.41
N ASP A 41 2.36 8.78 -9.61
CA ASP A 41 2.07 10.15 -9.23
C ASP A 41 1.87 10.31 -7.71
N LEU A 42 1.71 11.56 -7.26
CA LEU A 42 1.52 11.92 -5.86
C LEU A 42 0.37 11.15 -5.19
N PHE A 43 -0.69 10.85 -5.94
CA PHE A 43 -1.91 10.21 -5.43
C PHE A 43 -1.90 8.67 -5.54
N GLY A 44 -0.77 8.08 -5.92
CA GLY A 44 -0.64 6.63 -6.04
C GLY A 44 -1.20 6.06 -7.35
N ASN A 45 -1.38 6.89 -8.40
CA ASN A 45 -1.76 6.39 -9.70
C ASN A 45 -0.54 6.02 -10.52
N LEU A 46 -0.54 4.80 -11.06
CA LEU A 46 0.51 4.33 -11.95
C LEU A 46 0.42 5.03 -13.31
N LYS A 47 1.50 5.65 -13.74
CA LYS A 47 1.68 6.30 -15.03
C LYS A 47 2.71 5.53 -15.84
N ASN A 48 2.71 5.70 -17.17
CA ASN A 48 3.76 5.14 -18.00
C ASN A 48 3.96 5.89 -19.32
N ILE A 49 5.17 5.76 -19.85
CA ILE A 49 5.50 6.06 -21.25
C ILE A 49 5.91 4.75 -21.89
N ALA A 50 5.34 4.43 -23.05
CA ALA A 50 5.74 3.27 -23.82
C ALA A 50 6.74 3.66 -24.91
N VAL A 51 7.83 2.92 -25.00
CA VAL A 51 8.82 3.04 -26.07
C VAL A 51 8.97 1.70 -26.78
N THR A 52 9.42 1.71 -28.05
CA THR A 52 9.78 0.48 -28.76
C THR A 52 11.15 0.00 -28.30
N ALA A 53 11.44 -1.30 -28.44
CA ALA A 53 12.73 -1.89 -28.10
C ALA A 53 13.91 -1.21 -28.84
N SER A 54 13.66 -0.67 -30.03
CA SER A 54 14.67 0.13 -30.79
C SER A 54 15.15 1.39 -30.05
N GLN A 55 14.42 1.84 -29.02
CA GLN A 55 14.80 2.98 -28.19
C GLN A 55 15.51 2.56 -26.88
N LEU A 56 15.84 1.28 -26.72
CA LEU A 56 16.42 0.74 -25.47
C LEU A 56 17.69 1.48 -25.04
N ASP A 57 18.60 1.80 -25.96
CA ASP A 57 19.82 2.58 -25.68
C ASP A 57 19.52 3.95 -25.06
N ARG A 58 18.47 4.62 -25.55
CA ARG A 58 17.99 5.89 -25.01
C ARG A 58 17.46 5.72 -23.58
N VAL A 59 16.72 4.65 -23.34
CA VAL A 59 16.18 4.29 -22.02
C VAL A 59 17.32 4.05 -21.04
N LEU A 60 18.25 3.16 -21.39
CA LEU A 60 19.39 2.79 -20.52
C LEU A 60 20.40 3.93 -20.32
N SER A 61 20.34 4.96 -21.15
CA SER A 61 21.13 6.19 -21.00
C SER A 61 20.43 7.29 -20.22
N ASN A 62 19.27 7.02 -19.59
CA ASN A 62 18.47 7.98 -18.82
C ASN A 62 18.04 9.23 -19.61
N LYS A 63 17.72 9.07 -20.90
CA LYS A 63 17.39 10.17 -21.83
C LYS A 63 15.90 10.24 -22.18
N CYS A 64 15.04 9.53 -21.44
CA CYS A 64 13.60 9.56 -21.67
C CYS A 64 12.99 10.72 -20.89
N MET A 65 12.68 11.78 -21.62
CA MET A 65 12.05 13.00 -21.10
C MET A 65 10.53 12.93 -21.24
N PHE A 66 9.82 13.56 -20.31
CA PHE A 66 8.38 13.76 -20.36
C PHE A 66 8.00 15.11 -19.75
N ASP A 67 6.77 15.56 -20.05
CA ASP A 67 6.18 16.76 -19.46
C ASP A 67 5.51 16.44 -18.12
N GLY A 68 6.17 16.82 -17.03
CA GLY A 68 5.65 16.64 -15.67
C GLY A 68 4.55 17.62 -15.29
N SER A 69 4.36 18.73 -16.03
CA SER A 69 3.34 19.74 -15.70
C SER A 69 1.92 19.27 -15.95
N ALA A 70 1.74 18.26 -16.80
CA ALA A 70 0.45 17.62 -17.07
C ALA A 70 0.03 16.59 -16.00
N ILE A 71 0.87 16.35 -14.98
CA ILE A 71 0.63 15.39 -13.91
C ILE A 71 0.32 16.16 -12.64
N ASP A 72 -0.87 15.90 -12.08
CA ASP A 72 -1.34 16.55 -10.85
C ASP A 72 -0.34 16.37 -9.70
N GLY A 73 0.03 17.49 -9.07
CA GLY A 73 0.94 17.51 -7.93
C GLY A 73 2.42 17.41 -8.29
N PHE A 74 2.80 17.26 -9.59
CA PHE A 74 4.19 17.19 -10.01
C PHE A 74 4.82 18.59 -10.17
N ALA A 75 5.10 19.01 -11.38
CA ALA A 75 5.85 20.21 -11.67
C ALA A 75 4.96 21.40 -12.03
N ARG A 76 5.55 22.59 -12.06
CA ARG A 76 4.94 23.78 -12.68
C ARG A 76 5.22 23.79 -14.18
N ILE A 77 4.44 24.57 -14.95
CA ILE A 77 4.64 24.71 -16.42
C ILE A 77 6.06 25.17 -16.75
N GLU A 78 6.63 26.03 -15.93
CA GLU A 78 7.99 26.58 -16.13
C GLU A 78 9.11 25.55 -15.83
N GLU A 79 8.78 24.43 -15.17
CA GLU A 79 9.72 23.38 -14.77
C GLU A 79 9.23 22.01 -15.26
N SER A 80 8.59 21.97 -16.45
CA SER A 80 7.85 20.80 -16.92
C SER A 80 8.71 19.61 -17.34
N ASP A 81 9.92 19.87 -17.82
CA ASP A 81 10.80 18.82 -18.33
C ASP A 81 11.32 17.92 -17.20
N MET A 82 10.93 16.64 -17.25
CA MET A 82 11.37 15.62 -16.32
C MET A 82 11.94 14.42 -17.06
N TYR A 83 12.79 13.64 -16.39
CA TYR A 83 13.43 12.45 -16.93
C TYR A 83 13.07 11.20 -16.14
N LEU A 84 12.89 10.08 -16.85
CA LEU A 84 12.69 8.76 -16.26
C LEU A 84 14.03 8.02 -16.23
N TYR A 85 14.43 7.62 -15.04
CA TYR A 85 15.61 6.80 -14.78
C TYR A 85 15.16 5.40 -14.41
N PRO A 86 15.26 4.41 -15.32
CA PRO A 86 14.77 3.06 -15.05
C PRO A 86 15.60 2.35 -13.99
N ASP A 87 14.92 1.75 -13.06
CA ASP A 87 15.50 0.79 -12.13
C ASP A 87 15.56 -0.58 -12.83
N LEU A 88 16.76 -1.02 -13.18
CA LEU A 88 16.99 -2.22 -14.00
C LEU A 88 16.55 -3.49 -13.28
N SER A 89 16.59 -3.50 -11.93
CA SER A 89 16.18 -4.65 -11.12
C SER A 89 14.69 -4.95 -11.26
N THR A 90 13.90 -3.97 -11.76
CA THR A 90 12.45 -4.04 -11.88
C THR A 90 11.97 -4.46 -13.28
N LEU A 91 12.86 -4.88 -14.18
CA LEU A 91 12.44 -5.37 -15.50
C LEU A 91 11.51 -6.59 -15.34
N GLU A 92 10.30 -6.49 -15.89
CA GLU A 92 9.32 -7.57 -15.90
C GLU A 92 8.61 -7.66 -17.24
N ILE A 93 8.37 -8.89 -17.73
CA ILE A 93 7.60 -9.14 -18.94
C ILE A 93 6.16 -9.46 -18.53
N PHE A 94 5.18 -8.78 -19.15
CA PHE A 94 3.77 -9.00 -18.82
C PHE A 94 3.25 -10.34 -19.36
N PRO A 95 2.88 -11.31 -18.52
CA PRO A 95 2.43 -12.63 -18.94
C PRO A 95 1.09 -12.59 -19.66
N TRP A 96 0.26 -11.58 -19.42
CA TRP A 96 -1.02 -11.39 -20.08
C TRP A 96 -0.95 -10.73 -21.47
N ARG A 97 0.24 -10.48 -22.01
CA ARG A 97 0.42 -9.91 -23.35
C ARG A 97 0.70 -11.02 -24.39
N PRO A 98 0.60 -10.72 -25.69
CA PRO A 98 0.90 -11.69 -26.74
C PRO A 98 2.28 -12.32 -26.59
N GLN A 99 2.42 -13.59 -27.02
CA GLN A 99 3.70 -14.30 -26.99
C GLN A 99 4.69 -13.79 -28.05
N GLN A 100 4.19 -13.15 -29.11
CA GLN A 100 5.01 -12.44 -30.11
C GLN A 100 4.86 -10.94 -29.88
N GLY A 101 5.98 -10.22 -29.96
CA GLY A 101 6.01 -8.80 -29.66
C GLY A 101 5.65 -8.52 -28.20
N LYS A 102 6.32 -9.18 -27.29
CA LYS A 102 6.09 -9.07 -25.85
C LYS A 102 6.23 -7.63 -25.35
N VAL A 103 5.60 -7.35 -24.25
CA VAL A 103 5.67 -6.06 -23.57
C VAL A 103 6.33 -6.25 -22.21
N ALA A 104 7.44 -5.54 -21.99
CA ALA A 104 8.09 -5.46 -20.70
C ALA A 104 7.79 -4.10 -20.01
N ARG A 105 8.08 -4.03 -18.72
CA ARG A 105 8.08 -2.77 -17.97
C ARG A 105 9.37 -2.63 -17.17
N MET A 106 9.76 -1.39 -16.90
CA MET A 106 10.68 -1.03 -15.83
C MET A 106 10.06 0.09 -14.99
N ILE A 107 10.21 0.01 -13.67
CA ILE A 107 9.82 1.10 -12.77
C ILE A 107 10.93 2.13 -12.81
N CYS A 108 10.56 3.40 -12.83
CA CYS A 108 11.48 4.50 -12.98
C CYS A 108 11.40 5.47 -11.81
N ASP A 109 12.53 5.98 -11.41
CA ASP A 109 12.62 7.19 -10.60
C ASP A 109 12.50 8.44 -11.49
N VAL A 110 11.97 9.52 -10.93
CA VAL A 110 11.81 10.78 -11.65
C VAL A 110 12.94 11.74 -11.28
N TYR A 111 13.57 12.33 -12.31
CA TYR A 111 14.69 13.24 -12.17
C TYR A 111 14.44 14.57 -12.86
N ARG A 112 15.02 15.62 -12.32
CA ARG A 112 15.08 16.96 -12.95
C ARG A 112 16.13 17.02 -14.06
N PRO A 113 16.06 18.00 -14.99
CA PRO A 113 17.05 18.17 -16.06
C PRO A 113 18.49 18.35 -15.57
N ASN A 114 18.67 18.84 -14.36
CA ASN A 114 19.98 19.02 -13.74
C ASN A 114 20.57 17.71 -13.15
N GLY A 115 19.90 16.59 -13.32
CA GLY A 115 20.34 15.28 -12.82
C GLY A 115 20.09 15.04 -11.34
N GLN A 116 19.33 15.91 -10.69
CA GLN A 116 18.90 15.68 -9.30
C GLN A 116 17.58 14.90 -9.25
N PRO A 117 17.40 14.01 -8.26
CA PRO A 117 16.10 13.38 -8.02
C PRO A 117 15.00 14.44 -7.84
N PHE A 118 13.83 14.15 -8.36
CA PHE A 118 12.67 15.02 -8.18
C PHE A 118 12.05 14.79 -6.81
N GLU A 119 11.97 15.82 -5.99
CA GLU A 119 11.44 15.76 -4.62
C GLU A 119 9.94 15.48 -4.56
N GLY A 120 9.23 15.61 -5.67
CA GLY A 120 7.81 15.26 -5.82
C GLY A 120 7.57 13.81 -6.24
N ASP A 121 8.61 12.98 -6.39
CA ASP A 121 8.51 11.57 -6.68
C ASP A 121 8.25 10.78 -5.37
N PRO A 122 7.08 10.13 -5.22
CA PRO A 122 6.78 9.32 -4.03
C PRO A 122 7.78 8.19 -3.79
N ARG A 123 8.29 7.57 -4.87
CA ARG A 123 9.29 6.50 -4.77
C ARG A 123 10.60 7.01 -4.17
N TYR A 124 11.00 8.24 -4.52
CA TYR A 124 12.16 8.89 -3.92
C TYR A 124 11.97 9.21 -2.43
N VAL A 125 10.75 9.56 -2.00
CA VAL A 125 10.45 9.75 -0.57
C VAL A 125 10.70 8.46 0.21
N LEU A 126 10.21 7.32 -0.29
CA LEU A 126 10.45 6.04 0.36
C LEU A 126 11.95 5.68 0.36
N LYS A 127 12.66 5.89 -0.75
CA LYS A 127 14.12 5.67 -0.80
C LYS A 127 14.88 6.45 0.28
N ARG A 128 14.48 7.70 0.55
CA ARG A 128 15.09 8.50 1.62
C ARG A 128 14.81 7.91 3.01
N ALA A 129 13.59 7.43 3.25
CA ALA A 129 13.23 6.80 4.53
C ALA A 129 13.99 5.48 4.72
N VAL A 130 14.09 4.64 3.67
CA VAL A 130 14.87 3.39 3.68
C VAL A 130 16.34 3.68 3.95
N GLN A 131 16.94 4.68 3.28
CA GLN A 131 18.32 5.07 3.52
C GLN A 131 18.56 5.50 4.98
N GLN A 132 17.60 6.19 5.60
CA GLN A 132 17.69 6.54 7.03
C GLN A 132 17.70 5.28 7.92
N ALA A 133 16.91 4.26 7.58
CA ALA A 133 16.94 2.97 8.31
C ALA A 133 18.27 2.26 8.13
N GLU A 134 18.80 2.21 6.91
CA GLU A 134 20.11 1.63 6.59
C GLU A 134 21.26 2.32 7.33
N ASP A 135 21.24 3.67 7.41
CA ASP A 135 22.21 4.46 8.17
C ASP A 135 22.19 4.13 9.68
N MET A 136 21.05 3.62 10.20
CA MET A 136 20.90 3.10 11.55
C MET A 136 21.23 1.60 11.65
N GLY A 137 21.56 0.95 10.54
CA GLY A 137 21.88 -0.47 10.45
C GLY A 137 20.65 -1.38 10.39
N TYR A 138 19.48 -0.86 9.97
CA TYR A 138 18.25 -1.60 9.86
C TYR A 138 17.82 -1.82 8.40
N THR A 139 17.25 -3.00 8.14
CA THR A 139 16.46 -3.27 6.92
C THR A 139 14.99 -3.29 7.30
N PHE A 140 14.16 -2.58 6.56
CA PHE A 140 12.71 -2.52 6.78
C PHE A 140 12.00 -3.51 5.88
N GLU A 141 11.35 -4.50 6.47
CA GLU A 141 10.56 -5.53 5.79
C GLU A 141 9.07 -5.30 5.98
N VAL A 142 8.32 -5.49 4.90
CA VAL A 142 6.89 -5.18 4.84
C VAL A 142 6.13 -6.28 4.11
N GLY A 143 5.06 -6.78 4.73
CA GLY A 143 4.06 -7.69 4.12
C GLY A 143 2.69 -7.02 4.08
N PRO A 144 2.19 -6.64 2.90
CA PRO A 144 0.87 -6.02 2.78
C PRO A 144 -0.22 -7.07 2.59
N GLU A 145 -1.40 -6.79 3.13
CA GLU A 145 -2.66 -7.51 2.87
C GLU A 145 -3.57 -6.57 2.10
N CYS A 146 -3.71 -6.79 0.78
CA CYS A 146 -4.44 -5.86 -0.10
C CYS A 146 -5.82 -6.39 -0.46
N GLU A 147 -6.86 -5.85 0.15
CA GLU A 147 -8.24 -6.17 -0.17
C GLU A 147 -8.76 -5.37 -1.36
N PHE A 148 -9.68 -5.97 -2.12
CA PHE A 148 -10.31 -5.35 -3.29
C PHE A 148 -11.68 -5.96 -3.57
N PHE A 149 -12.49 -5.27 -4.41
CA PHE A 149 -13.78 -5.77 -4.87
C PHE A 149 -13.75 -6.10 -6.36
N LEU A 150 -14.47 -7.16 -6.74
CA LEU A 150 -14.73 -7.57 -8.13
C LEU A 150 -16.22 -7.43 -8.43
N PHE A 151 -16.62 -6.35 -9.07
CA PHE A 151 -18.01 -6.09 -9.43
C PHE A 151 -18.32 -6.43 -10.88
N ASN A 152 -19.60 -6.69 -11.19
CA ASN A 152 -20.07 -6.78 -12.55
C ASN A 152 -19.97 -5.43 -13.25
N THR A 153 -19.69 -5.44 -14.54
CA THR A 153 -19.89 -4.27 -15.41
C THR A 153 -21.33 -4.23 -15.93
N ASP A 154 -21.78 -3.07 -16.38
CA ASP A 154 -23.05 -2.95 -17.09
C ASP A 154 -22.96 -3.48 -18.54
N GLU A 155 -24.06 -3.41 -19.28
CA GLU A 155 -24.14 -3.82 -20.70
C GLU A 155 -23.20 -3.04 -21.63
N ASN A 156 -22.76 -1.86 -21.23
CA ASN A 156 -21.79 -1.03 -21.93
C ASN A 156 -20.36 -1.21 -21.42
N THR A 157 -20.11 -2.23 -20.59
CA THR A 157 -18.82 -2.48 -19.92
C THR A 157 -18.36 -1.39 -18.95
N MET A 158 -19.30 -0.55 -18.48
CA MET A 158 -18.99 0.49 -17.49
C MET A 158 -18.92 -0.10 -16.08
N PRO A 159 -18.07 0.45 -15.22
CA PRO A 159 -17.99 0.04 -13.82
C PRO A 159 -19.30 0.20 -13.06
N THR A 160 -19.65 -0.81 -12.28
CA THR A 160 -20.78 -0.75 -11.33
C THR A 160 -20.33 -1.21 -9.94
N THR A 161 -21.21 -1.09 -8.96
CA THR A 161 -21.08 -1.74 -7.64
C THR A 161 -22.02 -2.95 -7.51
N ASN A 162 -22.51 -3.48 -8.62
CA ASN A 162 -23.44 -4.59 -8.65
C ASN A 162 -22.71 -5.93 -8.54
N THR A 163 -23.28 -6.81 -7.75
CA THR A 163 -22.91 -8.23 -7.67
C THR A 163 -24.15 -9.07 -7.43
N HIS A 164 -24.18 -10.27 -7.97
CA HIS A 164 -25.19 -11.28 -7.66
C HIS A 164 -24.71 -12.26 -6.59
N GLU A 165 -23.45 -12.12 -6.20
CA GLU A 165 -22.79 -12.93 -5.19
C GLU A 165 -23.31 -12.57 -3.78
N GLN A 166 -23.37 -13.58 -2.94
CA GLN A 166 -23.69 -13.47 -1.51
C GLN A 166 -22.68 -14.22 -0.64
N ALA A 167 -21.52 -14.55 -1.19
CA ALA A 167 -20.43 -15.18 -0.47
C ALA A 167 -19.90 -14.26 0.65
N GLY A 168 -19.34 -14.87 1.66
CA GLY A 168 -18.69 -14.25 2.80
C GLY A 168 -17.30 -14.84 3.04
N TYR A 169 -16.77 -14.63 4.23
CA TYR A 169 -15.41 -14.98 4.59
C TYR A 169 -15.10 -16.46 4.38
N PHE A 170 -14.08 -16.74 3.55
CA PHE A 170 -13.62 -18.09 3.20
C PHE A 170 -14.62 -18.97 2.45
N ASP A 171 -15.70 -18.39 1.93
CA ASP A 171 -16.61 -19.15 1.07
C ASP A 171 -15.91 -19.55 -0.24
N ILE A 172 -16.39 -20.65 -0.80
CA ILE A 172 -15.83 -21.29 -2.01
C ILE A 172 -16.87 -21.33 -3.14
N GLY A 173 -16.46 -21.68 -4.36
CA GLY A 173 -17.40 -21.99 -5.44
C GLY A 173 -18.40 -23.08 -5.03
N PRO A 174 -19.70 -22.96 -5.38
CA PRO A 174 -20.27 -22.01 -6.34
C PRO A 174 -20.74 -20.66 -5.75
N LEU A 175 -20.49 -20.35 -4.49
CA LEU A 175 -20.91 -19.10 -3.85
C LEU A 175 -19.99 -17.93 -4.25
N ASP A 176 -18.68 -18.19 -4.31
CA ASP A 176 -17.67 -17.26 -4.74
C ASP A 176 -17.61 -17.17 -6.29
N PHE A 177 -18.16 -16.10 -6.86
CA PHE A 177 -18.17 -15.88 -8.30
C PHE A 177 -16.88 -15.26 -8.82
N GLY A 178 -16.03 -14.73 -7.95
CA GLY A 178 -14.73 -14.17 -8.27
C GLY A 178 -13.58 -15.19 -8.31
N GLU A 179 -13.80 -16.44 -7.89
CA GLU A 179 -12.75 -17.46 -7.72
C GLU A 179 -11.91 -17.66 -8.99
N ASN A 180 -12.52 -17.75 -10.17
CA ASN A 180 -11.78 -17.95 -11.43
C ASN A 180 -10.92 -16.72 -11.79
N ALA A 181 -11.45 -15.51 -11.59
CA ALA A 181 -10.68 -14.30 -11.85
C ALA A 181 -9.51 -14.18 -10.83
N ARG A 182 -9.77 -14.47 -9.55
CA ARG A 182 -8.76 -14.45 -8.50
C ARG A 182 -7.65 -15.47 -8.76
N ARG A 183 -8.02 -16.71 -9.19
CA ARG A 183 -7.06 -17.74 -9.59
C ARG A 183 -6.16 -17.28 -10.75
N ASP A 184 -6.74 -16.69 -11.79
CA ASP A 184 -5.97 -16.21 -12.93
C ASP A 184 -5.07 -15.01 -12.55
N ILE A 185 -5.51 -14.16 -11.62
CA ILE A 185 -4.68 -13.09 -11.05
C ILE A 185 -3.47 -13.69 -10.35
N VAL A 186 -3.66 -14.69 -9.47
CA VAL A 186 -2.58 -15.37 -8.76
C VAL A 186 -1.56 -15.94 -9.73
N MET A 187 -1.98 -16.71 -10.72
CA MET A 187 -1.07 -17.32 -11.71
C MET A 187 -0.25 -16.28 -12.47
N ASN A 188 -0.87 -15.18 -12.90
CA ASN A 188 -0.14 -14.11 -13.58
C ASN A 188 0.84 -13.37 -12.65
N LEU A 189 0.54 -13.24 -11.36
CA LEU A 189 1.44 -12.65 -10.38
C LEU A 189 2.63 -13.58 -10.11
N GLU A 190 2.39 -14.90 -9.98
CA GLU A 190 3.48 -15.90 -9.83
C GLU A 190 4.40 -15.90 -11.06
N ASP A 191 3.85 -15.79 -12.28
CA ASP A 191 4.63 -15.64 -13.51
C ASP A 191 5.50 -14.36 -13.52
N MET A 192 5.15 -13.37 -12.70
CA MET A 192 5.92 -12.13 -12.48
C MET A 192 6.80 -12.18 -11.21
N GLY A 193 7.03 -13.36 -10.66
CA GLY A 193 7.95 -13.56 -9.53
C GLY A 193 7.35 -13.31 -8.15
N PHE A 194 6.04 -13.05 -8.04
CA PHE A 194 5.39 -12.96 -6.72
C PHE A 194 5.36 -14.34 -6.04
N VAL A 195 5.60 -14.36 -4.75
CA VAL A 195 5.33 -15.52 -3.91
C VAL A 195 4.01 -15.32 -3.21
N ILE A 196 2.97 -16.01 -3.68
CA ILE A 196 1.61 -15.88 -3.12
C ILE A 196 1.47 -16.77 -1.90
N GLU A 197 1.04 -16.22 -0.77
CA GLU A 197 0.86 -16.92 0.51
C GLU A 197 -0.59 -17.34 0.72
N ALA A 198 -1.56 -16.47 0.38
CA ALA A 198 -2.98 -16.76 0.50
C ALA A 198 -3.81 -16.08 -0.60
N SER A 199 -4.97 -16.64 -0.89
CA SER A 199 -5.95 -16.09 -1.81
C SER A 199 -7.34 -16.58 -1.41
N HIS A 200 -8.22 -15.68 -0.98
CA HIS A 200 -9.53 -16.05 -0.45
C HIS A 200 -10.60 -14.99 -0.70
N HIS A 201 -11.87 -15.41 -0.49
CA HIS A 201 -13.00 -14.50 -0.44
C HIS A 201 -13.06 -13.81 0.93
N GLU A 202 -13.36 -12.52 0.93
CA GLU A 202 -13.46 -11.69 2.12
C GLU A 202 -14.90 -11.59 2.68
N MET A 203 -15.09 -10.80 3.76
CA MET A 203 -16.35 -10.70 4.51
C MET A 203 -17.50 -10.15 3.67
N ALA A 204 -17.26 -9.17 2.81
CA ALA A 204 -18.30 -8.54 2.01
C ALA A 204 -18.53 -9.29 0.69
N PRO A 205 -19.78 -9.36 0.18
CA PRO A 205 -20.03 -9.87 -1.16
C PRO A 205 -19.19 -9.19 -2.22
N ALA A 206 -18.53 -9.95 -3.09
CA ALA A 206 -17.59 -9.54 -4.12
C ALA A 206 -16.25 -9.00 -3.59
N GLN A 207 -15.93 -9.19 -2.33
CA GLN A 207 -14.67 -8.77 -1.73
C GLN A 207 -13.68 -9.94 -1.70
N HIS A 208 -12.43 -9.64 -2.05
CA HIS A 208 -11.35 -10.60 -2.17
C HIS A 208 -10.07 -10.06 -1.56
N GLU A 209 -9.20 -11.00 -1.17
CA GLU A 209 -7.84 -10.72 -0.70
C GLU A 209 -6.87 -11.70 -1.35
N ILE A 210 -5.69 -11.20 -1.67
CA ILE A 210 -4.55 -11.98 -2.12
C ILE A 210 -3.33 -11.47 -1.39
N ASP A 211 -2.73 -12.33 -0.57
CA ASP A 211 -1.55 -12.03 0.21
C ASP A 211 -0.32 -12.56 -0.49
N PHE A 212 0.69 -11.74 -0.58
CA PHE A 212 1.98 -12.10 -1.11
C PHE A 212 3.08 -11.85 -0.08
N ARG A 213 4.12 -12.64 -0.18
CA ARG A 213 5.22 -12.66 0.77
C ARG A 213 5.81 -11.27 1.00
N TYR A 214 6.16 -11.00 2.26
CA TYR A 214 6.89 -9.80 2.66
C TYR A 214 8.27 -9.69 1.97
N ASP A 215 8.72 -8.46 1.78
CA ASP A 215 10.02 -8.13 1.21
C ASP A 215 10.49 -6.76 1.73
N GLU A 216 11.67 -6.33 1.30
CA GLU A 216 12.16 -4.99 1.58
C GLU A 216 11.18 -3.91 1.08
N ALA A 217 11.03 -2.84 1.84
CA ALA A 217 9.94 -1.89 1.67
C ALA A 217 9.82 -1.28 0.26
N LEU A 218 10.93 -0.98 -0.40
CA LEU A 218 10.91 -0.41 -1.76
C LEU A 218 10.35 -1.41 -2.77
N HIS A 219 10.81 -2.66 -2.71
CA HIS A 219 10.33 -3.74 -3.56
C HIS A 219 8.85 -4.05 -3.28
N THR A 220 8.46 -4.08 -2.00
CA THR A 220 7.05 -4.26 -1.62
C THR A 220 6.16 -3.14 -2.16
N ALA A 221 6.59 -1.87 -2.10
CA ALA A 221 5.82 -0.76 -2.67
C ALA A 221 5.68 -0.90 -4.20
N ASP A 222 6.74 -1.26 -4.90
CA ASP A 222 6.73 -1.56 -6.34
C ASP A 222 5.80 -2.74 -6.66
N ASN A 223 5.79 -3.77 -5.83
CA ASN A 223 4.91 -4.94 -5.94
C ASN A 223 3.43 -4.56 -5.71
N ILE A 224 3.10 -3.72 -4.73
CA ILE A 224 1.72 -3.23 -4.53
C ILE A 224 1.20 -2.52 -5.78
N MET A 225 2.02 -1.67 -6.41
CA MET A 225 1.63 -0.99 -7.65
C MET A 225 1.41 -1.96 -8.80
N THR A 226 2.29 -2.95 -8.93
CA THR A 226 2.18 -4.03 -9.93
C THR A 226 0.96 -4.90 -9.68
N PHE A 227 0.71 -5.30 -8.44
CA PHE A 227 -0.47 -6.03 -7.98
C PHE A 227 -1.77 -5.32 -8.39
N LYS A 228 -1.91 -4.05 -8.05
CA LYS A 228 -3.10 -3.25 -8.40
C LYS A 228 -3.33 -3.20 -9.92
N MET A 229 -2.27 -3.13 -10.71
CA MET A 229 -2.36 -3.15 -12.16
C MET A 229 -2.78 -4.53 -12.69
N ALA A 230 -2.17 -5.60 -12.19
CA ALA A 230 -2.48 -6.98 -12.57
C ALA A 230 -3.94 -7.33 -12.26
N VAL A 231 -4.38 -7.07 -11.02
CA VAL A 231 -5.77 -7.32 -10.58
C VAL A 231 -6.78 -6.64 -11.52
N ARG A 232 -6.60 -5.35 -11.80
CA ARG A 232 -7.51 -4.62 -12.71
C ARG A 232 -7.48 -5.16 -14.15
N THR A 233 -6.28 -5.52 -14.62
CA THR A 233 -6.10 -6.02 -15.99
C THR A 233 -6.74 -7.39 -16.19
N ILE A 234 -6.53 -8.30 -15.26
CA ILE A 234 -7.05 -9.67 -15.33
C ILE A 234 -8.56 -9.69 -15.07
N ALA A 235 -9.05 -8.96 -14.05
CA ALA A 235 -10.47 -8.82 -13.77
C ALA A 235 -11.25 -8.38 -15.03
N ARG A 236 -10.74 -7.39 -15.76
CA ARG A 236 -11.36 -6.93 -17.00
C ARG A 236 -11.47 -8.03 -18.07
N ARG A 237 -10.54 -8.98 -18.14
CA ARG A 237 -10.59 -10.12 -19.06
C ARG A 237 -11.71 -11.10 -18.69
N HIS A 238 -12.10 -11.14 -17.41
CA HIS A 238 -13.24 -11.91 -16.91
C HIS A 238 -14.56 -11.14 -16.98
N GLY A 239 -14.59 -9.95 -17.59
CA GLY A 239 -15.80 -9.10 -17.66
C GLY A 239 -16.15 -8.44 -16.31
N LEU A 240 -15.20 -8.39 -15.39
CA LEU A 240 -15.36 -7.80 -14.06
C LEU A 240 -14.64 -6.46 -13.95
N HIS A 241 -15.12 -5.62 -13.04
CA HIS A 241 -14.46 -4.39 -12.63
C HIS A 241 -13.82 -4.56 -11.25
N ALA A 242 -12.50 -4.51 -11.19
CA ALA A 242 -11.77 -4.50 -9.92
C ALA A 242 -11.62 -3.08 -9.39
N THR A 243 -11.96 -2.88 -8.11
CA THR A 243 -11.77 -1.60 -7.43
C THR A 243 -11.07 -1.77 -6.09
N PHE A 244 -10.15 -0.84 -5.80
CA PHE A 244 -9.47 -0.65 -4.52
C PHE A 244 -10.09 0.51 -3.72
N MET A 245 -11.33 0.87 -4.03
CA MET A 245 -12.09 1.87 -3.28
C MET A 245 -12.32 1.38 -1.86
N PRO A 246 -12.01 2.16 -0.81
CA PRO A 246 -12.06 1.71 0.57
C PRO A 246 -13.44 1.26 1.06
N LYS A 247 -14.51 1.92 0.60
CA LYS A 247 -15.90 1.61 0.96
C LYS A 247 -16.84 1.79 -0.23
N PRO A 248 -16.89 0.82 -1.16
CA PRO A 248 -17.70 0.96 -2.37
C PRO A 248 -19.21 0.76 -2.13
N ARG A 249 -19.60 0.10 -1.03
CA ARG A 249 -21.01 -0.18 -0.70
C ARG A 249 -21.32 0.14 0.75
N PHE A 250 -22.49 0.71 0.97
CA PHE A 250 -23.06 0.91 2.30
C PHE A 250 -23.46 -0.44 2.96
N GLY A 251 -23.26 -0.55 4.26
CA GLY A 251 -23.76 -1.68 5.06
C GLY A 251 -22.94 -2.97 4.99
N VAL A 252 -21.78 -2.96 4.29
CA VAL A 252 -20.85 -4.10 4.21
C VAL A 252 -19.43 -3.67 4.60
N ASN A 253 -18.52 -4.62 4.85
CA ASN A 253 -17.12 -4.30 5.13
C ASN A 253 -16.47 -3.54 3.97
N GLY A 254 -15.47 -2.73 4.25
CA GLY A 254 -14.64 -2.03 3.28
C GLY A 254 -13.28 -2.70 3.11
N SER A 255 -12.50 -2.24 2.13
CA SER A 255 -11.18 -2.77 1.81
C SER A 255 -10.07 -2.07 2.57
N GLY A 256 -9.34 -2.83 3.39
CA GLY A 256 -8.10 -2.43 4.03
C GLY A 256 -6.87 -2.73 3.17
N MET A 257 -5.77 -2.18 3.58
CA MET A 257 -4.42 -2.59 3.22
C MET A 257 -3.63 -2.67 4.52
N HIS A 258 -3.79 -3.78 5.23
CA HIS A 258 -3.05 -3.99 6.47
C HIS A 258 -1.57 -4.10 6.16
N ILE A 259 -0.73 -3.49 6.98
CA ILE A 259 0.71 -3.45 6.74
C ILE A 259 1.40 -4.15 7.90
N ASN A 260 1.91 -5.33 7.62
CA ASN A 260 2.79 -6.08 8.51
C ASN A 260 4.21 -5.54 8.36
N MET A 261 4.84 -5.15 9.47
CA MET A 261 6.14 -4.47 9.48
C MET A 261 7.09 -5.15 10.46
N SER A 262 8.34 -5.27 10.08
CA SER A 262 9.44 -5.63 10.97
C SER A 262 10.73 -4.93 10.57
N LEU A 263 11.68 -4.85 11.52
CA LEU A 263 13.03 -4.41 11.24
C LEU A 263 14.00 -5.57 11.41
N GLN A 264 14.96 -5.65 10.51
CA GLN A 264 16.07 -6.58 10.62
C GLN A 264 17.38 -5.85 10.85
N LYS A 265 18.27 -6.49 11.59
CA LYS A 265 19.65 -6.08 11.79
C LYS A 265 20.55 -7.31 11.69
N ASP A 266 21.57 -7.26 10.83
CA ASP A 266 22.47 -8.38 10.58
C ASP A 266 21.73 -9.69 10.22
N GLY A 267 20.63 -9.57 9.45
CA GLY A 267 19.79 -10.69 9.02
C GLY A 267 18.91 -11.30 10.12
N LYS A 268 18.74 -10.64 11.26
CA LYS A 268 17.88 -11.07 12.37
C LYS A 268 16.75 -10.06 12.61
N ASN A 269 15.55 -10.59 12.83
CA ASN A 269 14.41 -9.79 13.24
C ASN A 269 14.69 -9.22 14.66
N ILE A 270 14.72 -7.88 14.76
CA ILE A 270 15.01 -7.21 16.03
C ILE A 270 13.76 -6.91 16.87
N PHE A 271 12.57 -7.21 16.37
CA PHE A 271 11.33 -7.00 17.12
C PHE A 271 11.05 -8.10 18.14
N GLN A 272 11.79 -9.22 18.07
CA GLN A 272 11.60 -10.36 18.94
C GLN A 272 12.42 -10.25 20.23
N ASP A 273 11.78 -10.50 21.37
CA ASP A 273 12.42 -10.84 22.64
C ASP A 273 11.64 -11.94 23.35
N ALA A 274 12.19 -13.16 23.40
CA ALA A 274 11.56 -14.30 24.05
C ALA A 274 11.45 -14.17 25.59
N SER A 275 12.11 -13.20 26.21
CA SER A 275 12.05 -12.94 27.65
C SER A 275 10.89 -11.98 28.02
N ASP A 276 10.37 -11.24 27.03
CA ASP A 276 9.24 -10.35 27.23
C ASP A 276 7.89 -11.10 27.24
N PRO A 277 6.94 -10.75 28.11
CA PRO A 277 5.62 -11.40 28.17
C PRO A 277 4.82 -11.36 26.86
N ASN A 278 5.03 -10.35 26.03
CA ASN A 278 4.39 -10.18 24.71
C ASN A 278 5.29 -10.66 23.56
N GLY A 279 6.51 -11.11 23.85
CA GLY A 279 7.51 -11.53 22.85
C GLY A 279 8.13 -10.37 22.07
N LEU A 280 8.04 -9.13 22.56
CA LEU A 280 8.48 -7.91 21.90
C LEU A 280 9.77 -7.35 22.52
N SER A 281 10.70 -6.90 21.68
CA SER A 281 11.87 -6.15 22.10
C SER A 281 11.53 -4.70 22.47
N GLU A 282 12.46 -4.01 23.13
CA GLU A 282 12.35 -2.56 23.38
C GLU A 282 12.19 -1.77 22.07
N GLU A 283 12.92 -2.15 21.02
CA GLU A 283 12.82 -1.51 19.70
C GLU A 283 11.41 -1.67 19.09
N ALA A 284 10.78 -2.83 19.27
CA ALA A 284 9.40 -3.03 18.83
C ALA A 284 8.42 -2.14 19.57
N TYR A 285 8.54 -2.02 20.88
CA TYR A 285 7.71 -1.10 21.67
C TYR A 285 7.93 0.35 21.25
N TYR A 286 9.16 0.80 21.08
CA TYR A 286 9.47 2.16 20.64
C TYR A 286 8.94 2.43 19.22
N PHE A 287 9.03 1.46 18.31
CA PHE A 287 8.48 1.56 16.96
C PHE A 287 6.96 1.74 17.01
N ILE A 288 6.24 0.97 17.83
CA ILE A 288 4.80 1.13 18.07
C ILE A 288 4.51 2.54 18.64
N GLY A 289 5.28 2.97 19.62
CA GLY A 289 5.15 4.29 20.24
C GLY A 289 5.30 5.43 19.24
N GLY A 290 6.26 5.35 18.33
CA GLY A 290 6.48 6.31 17.27
C GLY A 290 5.32 6.37 16.29
N ILE A 291 4.82 5.22 15.81
CA ILE A 291 3.63 5.16 14.93
C ILE A 291 2.42 5.77 15.65
N MET A 292 2.13 5.37 16.88
CA MET A 292 0.97 5.89 17.63
C MET A 292 1.03 7.39 17.86
N ARG A 293 2.22 7.96 18.06
CA ARG A 293 2.45 9.41 18.21
C ARG A 293 1.98 10.18 16.96
N HIS A 294 2.29 9.68 15.79
CA HIS A 294 2.07 10.36 14.51
C HIS A 294 0.84 9.90 13.75
N ILE A 295 0.12 8.90 14.23
CA ILE A 295 -0.92 8.22 13.45
C ILE A 295 -2.03 9.15 12.94
N LYS A 296 -2.39 10.20 13.70
CA LYS A 296 -3.38 11.19 13.24
C LYS A 296 -2.84 12.02 12.07
N GLY A 297 -1.59 12.45 12.13
CA GLY A 297 -0.90 13.16 11.05
C GLY A 297 -0.66 12.27 9.83
N MET A 298 -0.47 10.97 10.04
CA MET A 298 -0.33 9.97 8.97
C MET A 298 -1.65 9.66 8.28
N ALA A 299 -2.79 9.84 8.95
CA ALA A 299 -4.10 9.39 8.46
C ALA A 299 -4.47 9.94 7.08
N ALA A 300 -4.14 11.21 6.76
CA ALA A 300 -4.38 11.76 5.43
C ALA A 300 -3.60 11.04 4.32
N ILE A 301 -2.48 10.37 4.64
CA ILE A 301 -1.62 9.62 3.70
C ILE A 301 -2.07 8.16 3.62
N THR A 302 -2.34 7.52 4.75
CA THR A 302 -2.72 6.12 4.85
C THR A 302 -4.20 5.88 4.49
N ASN A 303 -5.02 6.92 4.60
CA ASN A 303 -6.46 6.94 4.33
C ASN A 303 -6.82 8.17 3.46
N PRO A 304 -6.45 8.15 2.17
CA PRO A 304 -6.28 9.37 1.37
C PRO A 304 -7.56 9.96 0.79
N LEU A 305 -8.70 9.29 0.89
CA LEU A 305 -9.92 9.67 0.21
C LEU A 305 -11.01 10.08 1.21
N VAL A 306 -11.95 10.92 0.77
CA VAL A 306 -13.21 11.11 1.52
C VAL A 306 -13.86 9.75 1.83
N ASN A 307 -13.78 8.83 0.88
CA ASN A 307 -14.34 7.48 1.02
C ASN A 307 -13.61 6.61 2.06
N SER A 308 -12.35 6.88 2.36
CA SER A 308 -11.58 6.18 3.40
C SER A 308 -12.26 6.25 4.77
N TYR A 309 -12.83 7.41 5.10
CA TYR A 309 -13.52 7.67 6.39
C TYR A 309 -14.92 7.07 6.47
N LYS A 310 -15.44 6.55 5.36
CA LYS A 310 -16.65 5.70 5.33
C LYS A 310 -16.35 4.23 5.65
N ARG A 311 -15.06 3.82 5.53
CA ARG A 311 -14.55 2.53 6.03
C ARG A 311 -14.23 2.61 7.53
N LEU A 312 -13.58 3.69 7.98
CA LEU A 312 -13.15 3.89 9.36
C LEU A 312 -14.32 4.26 10.28
N VAL A 313 -15.32 3.40 10.33
CA VAL A 313 -16.52 3.53 11.18
C VAL A 313 -16.71 2.27 12.01
N PRO A 314 -17.28 2.37 13.25
CA PRO A 314 -17.51 1.21 14.09
C PRO A 314 -18.43 0.17 13.44
N GLY A 315 -18.16 -1.13 13.69
CA GLY A 315 -19.04 -2.23 13.28
C GLY A 315 -18.67 -2.91 11.95
N PHE A 316 -17.57 -2.54 11.30
CA PHE A 316 -17.13 -3.10 10.02
C PHE A 316 -15.65 -3.53 10.01
N GLU A 317 -15.15 -4.04 11.13
CA GLU A 317 -13.78 -4.58 11.30
C GLU A 317 -12.64 -3.61 10.97
N ALA A 318 -12.94 -2.33 10.77
CA ALA A 318 -11.93 -1.29 10.59
C ALA A 318 -11.60 -0.63 11.94
N PRO A 319 -10.32 -0.32 12.21
CA PRO A 319 -9.93 0.33 13.45
C PRO A 319 -10.37 1.80 13.45
N VAL A 320 -10.97 2.22 14.55
CA VAL A 320 -11.39 3.62 14.77
C VAL A 320 -10.60 4.25 15.92
N TYR A 321 -10.18 3.43 16.88
CA TYR A 321 -9.53 3.83 18.11
C TYR A 321 -8.03 3.58 18.07
N ILE A 322 -7.26 4.54 18.61
CA ILE A 322 -5.80 4.49 18.66
C ILE A 322 -5.38 3.64 19.87
N ALA A 323 -5.15 2.38 19.62
CA ALA A 323 -4.73 1.40 20.61
C ALA A 323 -3.93 0.27 19.94
N TRP A 324 -3.20 -0.51 20.75
CA TRP A 324 -2.52 -1.71 20.27
C TRP A 324 -2.84 -2.92 21.16
N SER A 325 -2.70 -4.14 20.58
CA SER A 325 -2.99 -5.40 21.30
C SER A 325 -2.24 -6.58 20.70
N THR A 326 -1.98 -7.57 21.56
CA THR A 326 -1.43 -8.88 21.19
C THR A 326 -2.52 -9.96 20.98
N THR A 327 -3.76 -9.70 21.33
CA THR A 327 -4.79 -10.75 21.45
C THR A 327 -6.05 -10.51 20.64
N ASN A 328 -6.35 -9.28 20.22
CA ASN A 328 -7.59 -8.99 19.52
C ASN A 328 -7.37 -8.23 18.20
N ARG A 329 -8.38 -8.22 17.31
CA ARG A 329 -8.34 -7.58 16.00
C ARG A 329 -9.00 -6.21 15.92
N SER A 330 -9.53 -5.70 17.05
CA SER A 330 -10.20 -4.39 17.07
C SER A 330 -9.28 -3.18 17.14
N PRO A 331 -8.04 -3.25 17.71
CA PRO A 331 -7.17 -2.09 17.78
C PRO A 331 -6.52 -1.74 16.44
N LEU A 332 -5.98 -0.53 16.41
CA LEU A 332 -5.23 0.04 15.30
C LEU A 332 -3.98 -0.77 14.95
N ILE A 333 -3.22 -1.16 15.97
CA ILE A 333 -2.02 -1.97 15.84
C ILE A 333 -2.25 -3.32 16.52
N ARG A 334 -2.02 -4.38 15.77
CA ARG A 334 -2.07 -5.76 16.24
C ARG A 334 -0.67 -6.38 16.18
N ILE A 335 -0.37 -7.23 17.15
CA ILE A 335 0.81 -8.09 17.11
C ILE A 335 0.32 -9.49 16.76
N PRO A 336 0.50 -9.96 15.52
CA PRO A 336 0.12 -11.31 15.13
C PRO A 336 0.93 -12.37 15.88
N ALA A 337 0.31 -13.51 16.17
CA ALA A 337 1.03 -14.63 16.78
C ALA A 337 2.12 -15.16 15.82
N ALA A 338 3.31 -15.39 16.35
CA ALA A 338 4.41 -16.05 15.66
C ALA A 338 4.73 -17.36 16.38
N ALA A 339 4.59 -18.50 15.68
CA ALA A 339 4.68 -19.83 16.32
C ALA A 339 6.09 -20.14 16.87
N ASP A 340 7.12 -19.58 16.26
CA ASP A 340 8.56 -19.78 16.58
C ASP A 340 9.26 -18.48 16.99
N GLY A 341 8.53 -17.34 17.00
CA GLY A 341 9.05 -16.01 17.29
C GLY A 341 9.81 -15.37 16.12
N GLU A 342 10.27 -16.10 15.13
CA GLU A 342 11.02 -15.53 13.98
C GLU A 342 10.15 -14.58 13.14
N GLY A 343 8.83 -14.82 13.09
CA GLY A 343 7.85 -13.98 12.39
C GLY A 343 7.27 -12.82 13.21
N THR A 344 7.91 -12.38 14.31
CA THR A 344 7.42 -11.26 15.12
C THR A 344 7.33 -9.99 14.29
N ARG A 345 6.13 -9.40 14.23
CA ARG A 345 5.83 -8.23 13.40
C ARG A 345 4.73 -7.38 14.01
N ILE A 346 4.63 -6.16 13.53
CA ILE A 346 3.61 -5.19 13.90
C ILE A 346 2.66 -5.02 12.71
N GLU A 347 1.38 -5.27 12.88
CA GLU A 347 0.34 -5.08 11.87
C GLU A 347 -0.38 -3.75 12.11
N LEU A 348 -0.21 -2.79 11.20
CA LEU A 348 -0.99 -1.55 11.17
C LEU A 348 -2.23 -1.76 10.31
N ARG A 349 -3.42 -1.60 10.92
CA ARG A 349 -4.70 -2.00 10.31
C ARG A 349 -5.52 -0.86 9.71
N SER A 350 -5.15 0.40 9.97
CA SER A 350 -5.89 1.55 9.45
C SER A 350 -5.71 1.82 7.97
N PRO A 351 -4.53 1.63 7.34
CA PRO A 351 -4.35 1.96 5.93
C PRO A 351 -5.37 1.25 5.05
N ASP A 352 -5.73 1.88 3.95
CA ASP A 352 -6.62 1.29 2.95
C ASP A 352 -5.96 1.14 1.58
N SER A 353 -6.58 0.32 0.74
CA SER A 353 -6.04 -0.05 -0.57
C SER A 353 -5.97 1.10 -1.58
N ALA A 354 -6.56 2.29 -1.29
CA ALA A 354 -6.41 3.47 -2.14
C ALA A 354 -5.12 4.25 -1.86
N ALA A 355 -4.46 3.99 -0.73
CA ALA A 355 -3.25 4.70 -0.34
C ALA A 355 -2.11 4.53 -1.35
N ASN A 356 -1.28 5.59 -1.45
CA ASN A 356 -0.01 5.53 -2.17
C ASN A 356 0.99 4.70 -1.35
N PRO A 357 1.42 3.51 -1.81
CA PRO A 357 2.24 2.62 -0.99
C PRO A 357 3.60 3.25 -0.63
N TYR A 358 4.21 3.99 -1.52
CA TYR A 358 5.51 4.62 -1.24
C TYR A 358 5.42 5.64 -0.09
N LEU A 359 4.42 6.53 -0.13
CA LEU A 359 4.24 7.51 0.92
C LEU A 359 3.81 6.85 2.24
N THR A 360 2.91 5.87 2.16
CA THR A 360 2.45 5.13 3.33
C THR A 360 3.60 4.44 4.06
N LEU A 361 4.44 3.70 3.33
CA LEU A 361 5.58 3.00 3.93
C LEU A 361 6.65 3.98 4.45
N ALA A 362 6.85 5.10 3.75
CA ALA A 362 7.80 6.12 4.18
C ALA A 362 7.40 6.74 5.53
N VAL A 363 6.12 7.11 5.70
CA VAL A 363 5.65 7.70 6.97
C VAL A 363 5.62 6.67 8.10
N CYS A 364 5.24 5.41 7.83
CA CYS A 364 5.28 4.33 8.81
C CYS A 364 6.71 4.08 9.30
N LEU A 365 7.66 3.91 8.37
CA LEU A 365 9.06 3.68 8.70
C LEU A 365 9.64 4.85 9.51
N SER A 366 9.49 6.07 9.01
CA SER A 366 10.07 7.25 9.66
C SER A 366 9.51 7.49 11.06
N ALA A 367 8.19 7.30 11.25
CA ALA A 367 7.56 7.41 12.57
C ALA A 367 8.07 6.33 13.54
N GLY A 368 8.20 5.08 13.06
CA GLY A 368 8.77 4.01 13.88
C GLY A 368 10.24 4.24 14.24
N LEU A 369 11.05 4.73 13.30
CA LEU A 369 12.46 5.05 13.57
C LEU A 369 12.62 6.21 14.55
N GLU A 370 11.78 7.26 14.47
CA GLU A 370 11.75 8.32 15.48
C GLU A 370 11.43 7.73 16.86
N GLY A 371 10.45 6.81 16.91
CA GLY A 371 10.11 6.08 18.14
C GLY A 371 11.30 5.39 18.77
N ILE A 372 12.11 4.69 17.98
CA ILE A 372 13.35 4.04 18.45
C ILE A 372 14.39 5.07 18.88
N GLN A 373 14.62 6.12 18.09
CA GLN A 373 15.62 7.15 18.40
C GLN A 373 15.31 7.93 19.67
N GLU A 374 14.04 8.29 19.89
CA GLU A 374 13.57 9.05 21.04
C GLU A 374 13.12 8.17 22.21
N LYS A 375 13.12 6.84 22.03
CA LYS A 375 12.64 5.85 23.02
C LYS A 375 11.21 6.12 23.47
N ILE A 376 10.31 6.25 22.50
CA ILE A 376 8.90 6.57 22.74
C ILE A 376 8.16 5.31 23.19
N GLU A 377 7.83 5.24 24.46
CA GLU A 377 7.01 4.14 24.98
C GLU A 377 5.57 4.23 24.47
N PRO A 378 4.98 3.14 23.96
CA PRO A 378 3.56 3.12 23.64
C PRO A 378 2.72 3.11 24.92
N PRO A 379 1.45 3.54 24.86
CA PRO A 379 0.53 3.34 25.98
C PRO A 379 0.33 1.85 26.29
N GLN A 380 -0.30 1.54 27.42
CA GLN A 380 -0.60 0.16 27.78
C GLN A 380 -1.47 -0.53 26.70
N SER A 381 -1.16 -1.80 26.40
CA SER A 381 -1.95 -2.59 25.46
C SER A 381 -3.39 -2.80 25.93
N ILE A 382 -4.33 -2.78 24.99
CA ILE A 382 -5.75 -2.95 25.27
C ILE A 382 -6.21 -4.30 24.73
N ASN A 383 -6.40 -5.26 25.62
CA ASN A 383 -6.82 -6.63 25.28
C ASN A 383 -8.34 -6.82 25.35
N ALA A 384 -9.09 -5.81 25.78
CA ALA A 384 -10.55 -5.80 25.77
C ALA A 384 -11.10 -5.43 24.38
N ASN A 385 -12.34 -5.80 24.10
CA ASN A 385 -13.04 -5.30 22.91
C ASN A 385 -13.33 -3.81 23.07
N ILE A 386 -12.56 -2.97 22.40
CA ILE A 386 -12.63 -1.51 22.51
C ILE A 386 -14.01 -0.97 22.09
N PHE A 387 -14.69 -1.62 21.15
CA PHE A 387 -16.02 -1.20 20.70
C PHE A 387 -17.11 -1.45 21.76
N ALA A 388 -16.87 -2.34 22.72
CA ALA A 388 -17.78 -2.60 23.84
C ALA A 388 -17.59 -1.61 25.00
N LEU A 389 -16.49 -0.85 25.03
CA LEU A 389 -16.22 0.14 26.08
C LEU A 389 -17.11 1.37 25.92
N SER A 390 -17.63 1.90 27.02
CA SER A 390 -18.31 3.19 27.06
C SER A 390 -17.32 4.35 26.76
N GLU A 391 -17.83 5.49 26.37
CA GLU A 391 -17.02 6.70 26.16
C GLU A 391 -16.18 7.04 27.40
N LYS A 392 -16.78 6.99 28.58
CA LYS A 392 -16.10 7.24 29.86
C LYS A 392 -14.94 6.26 30.12
N GLU A 393 -15.15 4.96 29.84
CA GLU A 393 -14.09 3.97 29.98
C GLU A 393 -12.94 4.20 29.00
N ARG A 394 -13.24 4.63 27.77
CA ARG A 394 -12.19 5.01 26.80
C ARG A 394 -11.41 6.24 27.24
N GLU A 395 -12.10 7.26 27.79
CA GLU A 395 -11.44 8.45 28.38
C GLU A 395 -10.53 8.08 29.55
N GLU A 396 -10.99 7.23 30.49
CA GLU A 396 -10.21 6.74 31.62
C GLU A 396 -8.96 5.95 31.18
N LEU A 397 -9.04 5.23 30.05
CA LEU A 397 -7.93 4.48 29.46
C LEU A 397 -7.09 5.32 28.48
N HIS A 398 -7.40 6.60 28.31
CA HIS A 398 -6.74 7.49 27.35
C HIS A 398 -6.72 6.97 25.91
N ILE A 399 -7.79 6.27 25.50
CA ILE A 399 -7.97 5.76 24.15
C ILE A 399 -8.54 6.87 23.26
N ASP A 400 -7.71 7.40 22.39
CA ASP A 400 -8.07 8.43 21.43
C ASP A 400 -8.64 7.82 20.14
N GLN A 401 -9.15 8.65 19.22
CA GLN A 401 -9.74 8.22 17.95
C GLN A 401 -8.92 8.73 16.77
N LEU A 402 -8.96 7.97 15.68
CA LEU A 402 -8.51 8.44 14.37
C LEU A 402 -9.40 9.60 13.89
N PRO A 403 -8.91 10.47 13.01
CA PRO A 403 -9.75 11.46 12.35
C PRO A 403 -10.98 10.82 11.72
N GLY A 404 -12.15 11.43 11.88
CA GLY A 404 -13.43 10.94 11.36
C GLY A 404 -13.74 11.39 9.93
N THR A 405 -12.98 12.36 9.41
CA THR A 405 -13.15 12.92 8.07
C THR A 405 -11.81 13.21 7.41
N LEU A 406 -11.81 13.31 6.07
CA LEU A 406 -10.61 13.72 5.34
C LEU A 406 -10.11 15.10 5.77
N LEU A 407 -11.02 16.04 6.08
CA LEU A 407 -10.62 17.38 6.54
C LEU A 407 -9.87 17.31 7.86
N GLU A 408 -10.42 16.58 8.85
CA GLU A 408 -9.75 16.40 10.15
C GLU A 408 -8.36 15.77 10.00
N ALA A 409 -8.23 14.76 9.11
CA ALA A 409 -6.95 14.13 8.85
C ALA A 409 -5.94 15.09 8.21
N VAL A 410 -6.37 15.94 7.29
CA VAL A 410 -5.53 16.99 6.70
C VAL A 410 -5.11 18.02 7.75
N GLU A 411 -6.02 18.41 8.64
CA GLU A 411 -5.71 19.34 9.75
C GLU A 411 -4.72 18.73 10.75
N GLU A 412 -4.78 17.43 10.99
CA GLU A 412 -3.78 16.73 11.81
C GLU A 412 -2.43 16.65 11.08
N LEU A 413 -2.40 16.40 9.76
CA LEU A 413 -1.17 16.44 8.96
C LEU A 413 -0.53 17.84 8.98
N GLU A 414 -1.32 18.91 8.92
CA GLU A 414 -0.80 20.30 9.02
C GLU A 414 -0.19 20.63 10.37
N LYS A 415 -0.62 19.98 11.44
CA LYS A 415 -0.05 20.13 12.78
C LYS A 415 1.21 19.29 12.97
N ASP A 416 1.33 18.19 12.25
CA ASP A 416 2.43 17.24 12.37
C ASP A 416 3.62 17.63 11.49
N THR A 417 4.48 18.49 12.01
CA THR A 417 5.67 18.97 11.29
C THR A 417 6.69 17.87 11.00
N PHE A 418 6.69 16.78 11.76
CA PHE A 418 7.56 15.64 11.51
C PHE A 418 7.12 14.89 10.25
N ILE A 419 5.84 14.53 10.13
CA ILE A 419 5.31 13.86 8.92
C ILE A 419 5.46 14.74 7.69
N GLN A 420 5.20 16.07 7.80
CA GLN A 420 5.46 16.99 6.68
C GLN A 420 6.93 16.96 6.24
N LYS A 421 7.88 16.92 7.18
CA LYS A 421 9.31 16.82 6.89
C LYS A 421 9.68 15.50 6.19
N VAL A 422 9.07 14.38 6.59
CA VAL A 422 9.25 13.08 5.90
C VAL A 422 8.82 13.18 4.44
N LEU A 423 7.65 13.76 4.19
CA LEU A 423 7.12 13.96 2.83
C LEU A 423 7.96 14.94 2.01
N GLY A 424 8.53 15.93 2.67
CA GLY A 424 9.21 17.09 2.05
C GLY A 424 8.21 18.18 1.64
N ASP A 425 8.71 19.42 1.55
CA ASP A 425 7.89 20.63 1.36
C ASP A 425 7.02 20.55 0.09
N HIS A 426 7.56 20.02 -1.01
CA HIS A 426 6.83 19.90 -2.27
C HIS A 426 5.61 18.99 -2.13
N ILE A 427 5.81 17.75 -1.66
CA ILE A 427 4.73 16.79 -1.51
C ILE A 427 3.74 17.24 -0.44
N ALA A 428 4.21 17.64 0.74
CA ALA A 428 3.34 18.05 1.83
C ALA A 428 2.40 19.19 1.40
N GLY A 429 2.94 20.25 0.80
CA GLY A 429 2.15 21.40 0.33
C GLY A 429 1.13 21.01 -0.74
N LYS A 430 1.58 20.32 -1.80
CA LYS A 430 0.70 19.91 -2.90
C LYS A 430 -0.38 18.93 -2.47
N TYR A 431 -0.03 18.01 -1.57
CA TYR A 431 -0.95 17.00 -1.04
C TYR A 431 -2.05 17.64 -0.18
N ILE A 432 -1.68 18.50 0.77
CA ILE A 432 -2.60 19.23 1.63
C ILE A 432 -3.60 20.06 0.79
N ASP A 433 -3.08 20.84 -0.16
CA ASP A 433 -3.93 21.66 -1.05
C ASP A 433 -4.93 20.80 -1.83
N ALA A 434 -4.46 19.70 -2.42
CA ALA A 434 -5.32 18.80 -3.20
C ALA A 434 -6.40 18.13 -2.34
N LYS A 435 -6.05 17.68 -1.12
CA LYS A 435 -7.00 17.01 -0.22
C LYS A 435 -8.01 17.98 0.40
N ARG A 436 -7.63 19.22 0.66
CA ARG A 436 -8.56 20.29 1.00
C ARG A 436 -9.55 20.58 -0.12
N LYS A 437 -9.07 20.62 -1.38
CA LYS A 437 -9.93 20.80 -2.55
C LYS A 437 -10.91 19.63 -2.70
N GLU A 438 -10.43 18.38 -2.61
CA GLU A 438 -11.29 17.17 -2.65
C GLU A 438 -12.41 17.24 -1.60
N TRP A 439 -12.07 17.63 -0.36
CA TRP A 439 -13.05 17.80 0.69
C TRP A 439 -14.08 18.89 0.38
N HIS A 440 -13.63 20.05 -0.13
CA HIS A 440 -14.54 21.15 -0.49
C HIS A 440 -15.51 20.76 -1.62
N GLU A 441 -15.04 20.02 -2.62
CA GLU A 441 -15.87 19.50 -3.68
C GLU A 441 -16.89 18.50 -3.14
N TYR A 442 -16.45 17.55 -2.30
CA TYR A 442 -17.33 16.54 -1.70
C TYR A 442 -18.41 17.16 -0.82
N ARG A 443 -18.06 18.08 0.09
CA ARG A 443 -19.02 18.66 1.03
C ARG A 443 -20.11 19.51 0.37
N SER A 444 -19.92 19.89 -0.88
CA SER A 444 -20.91 20.62 -1.68
C SER A 444 -21.91 19.71 -2.41
N GLN A 445 -21.65 18.40 -2.44
CA GLN A 445 -22.54 17.44 -3.08
C GLN A 445 -23.77 17.19 -2.20
N VAL A 446 -24.92 17.03 -2.85
CA VAL A 446 -26.15 16.59 -2.18
C VAL A 446 -26.34 15.11 -2.46
N SER A 447 -26.32 14.28 -1.43
CA SER A 447 -26.43 12.83 -1.54
C SER A 447 -27.89 12.37 -1.68
N GLU A 448 -28.09 11.21 -2.30
CA GLU A 448 -29.42 10.56 -2.37
C GLU A 448 -30.02 10.35 -0.97
N TRP A 449 -29.17 10.04 0.03
CA TRP A 449 -29.63 9.88 1.41
C TRP A 449 -30.21 11.19 1.97
N GLU A 450 -29.60 12.35 1.71
CA GLU A 450 -30.12 13.66 2.12
C GLU A 450 -31.44 13.95 1.44
N ILE A 451 -31.58 13.67 0.16
CA ILE A 451 -32.83 13.83 -0.59
C ILE A 451 -33.93 12.96 0.03
N GLN A 452 -33.65 11.67 0.28
CA GLN A 452 -34.63 10.74 0.88
C GLN A 452 -35.05 11.15 2.29
N GLU A 453 -34.09 11.62 3.10
CA GLU A 453 -34.35 11.96 4.50
C GLU A 453 -35.02 13.33 4.69
N TYR A 454 -34.69 14.31 3.84
CA TYR A 454 -35.03 15.68 4.12
C TYR A 454 -36.09 16.29 3.19
N LEU A 455 -36.18 15.87 1.92
CA LEU A 455 -36.99 16.52 0.90
C LEU A 455 -38.48 16.64 1.28
N TYR A 456 -39.05 15.66 1.99
CA TYR A 456 -40.43 15.67 2.43
C TYR A 456 -40.64 16.25 3.83
N LYS A 457 -39.58 16.41 4.60
CA LYS A 457 -39.68 16.87 5.99
C LYS A 457 -39.52 18.37 6.14
N TYR A 458 -38.80 18.97 5.19
CA TYR A 458 -38.44 20.40 5.17
C TYR A 458 -38.75 21.04 3.82
#